data_71b7e371989f39346f164e1c22472a7d
#
_entry.id   71b7e371989f39346f164e1c22472a7d
#
_cell.length_a   1.000
_cell.length_b   1.000
_cell.length_c   1.000
_cell.angle_alpha   90.00
_cell.angle_beta   90.00
_cell.angle_gamma   90.00
#
_symmetry.space_group_name_H-M   'P 1'
#
loop_
_entity.id
_entity.type
_entity.pdbx_description
1 polymer ?
#
loop_
_entity_poly.entity_id
_entity_poly.type
_entity_poly.pdbx_seq_one_letter_code
_entity_poly.pdbx_strand_id
1 'polypeptide(L)'
;MKRIFLWLLLCLLLWPYTAGAEQVAFFEDGEADTVGRIVRTYDSSTLKYQMEKFKMEGEICYLTRIWVQDPARQIRKATAAWKKNISRPGFIAEKIPEAAVIINGSGYVSPRYPEIPENYPGTSEDYYYTPLGSLTVTDGEVFRNLEGVPYYGITLDAEGLQMYTGEDNEAVLATEPSQTWSFYVGCPMLRDNEDLLPADWKFADQKAARTIIARLDQNNYVILTVSTEKKRGISLRRAEEFFQENFQAEWVYNLDGGYSSALLCRTRDKKKPRIITGGSAKVADIMAFTE
;
A
#
# COMPACT_ATOMS: atom_id res chain seq x y z
N MET A 1 -53.46 30.83 16.71
CA MET A 1 -52.81 30.29 15.51
C MET A 1 -51.33 30.71 15.39
N LYS A 2 -50.49 30.61 16.46
CA LYS A 2 -49.06 31.00 16.42
C LYS A 2 -48.13 29.98 17.09
N ARG A 3 -48.60 28.75 17.41
CA ARG A 3 -47.78 27.72 18.09
C ARG A 3 -47.50 26.46 17.26
N ILE A 4 -48.00 26.35 16.04
CA ILE A 4 -47.82 25.15 15.19
C ILE A 4 -46.62 25.30 14.20
N PHE A 5 -46.18 26.54 13.95
CA PHE A 5 -45.06 26.81 13.02
C PHE A 5 -43.66 26.61 13.59
N LEU A 6 -43.54 26.49 14.93
CA LEU A 6 -42.21 26.37 15.56
C LEU A 6 -41.70 24.92 15.67
N TRP A 7 -42.58 23.93 15.52
CA TRP A 7 -42.20 22.51 15.56
C TRP A 7 -41.74 21.94 14.24
N LEU A 8 -42.14 22.54 13.13
CA LEU A 8 -41.69 22.09 11.79
C LEU A 8 -40.29 22.60 11.44
N LEU A 9 -39.77 23.63 12.08
CA LEU A 9 -38.43 24.15 11.84
C LEU A 9 -37.35 23.39 12.67
N LEU A 10 -37.72 22.71 13.76
CA LEU A 10 -36.79 21.96 14.59
C LEU A 10 -36.54 20.54 14.07
N CYS A 11 -37.43 19.98 13.24
CA CYS A 11 -37.25 18.65 12.64
C CYS A 11 -36.34 18.67 11.41
N LEU A 12 -36.04 19.85 10.85
CA LEU A 12 -35.11 19.97 9.69
C LEU A 12 -33.65 20.12 10.11
N LEU A 13 -33.36 20.29 11.41
CA LEU A 13 -31.97 20.41 11.92
C LEU A 13 -31.40 19.13 12.56
N LEU A 14 -32.17 18.05 12.59
CA LEU A 14 -31.74 16.75 13.14
C LEU A 14 -31.71 15.63 12.11
N TRP A 15 -31.64 15.96 10.83
CA TRP A 15 -31.24 14.93 9.88
C TRP A 15 -29.72 14.75 10.03
N PRO A 16 -29.26 13.59 10.51
CA PRO A 16 -27.84 13.32 10.42
C PRO A 16 -27.50 13.36 8.93
N TYR A 17 -26.65 14.29 8.55
CA TYR A 17 -25.97 14.26 7.27
C TYR A 17 -25.06 13.02 7.31
N THR A 18 -25.63 11.85 7.11
CA THR A 18 -24.87 10.72 6.63
C THR A 18 -24.53 11.10 5.20
N ALA A 19 -23.39 11.77 5.03
CA ALA A 19 -22.67 11.69 3.79
C ALA A 19 -22.41 10.18 3.60
N GLY A 20 -23.32 9.52 2.89
CA GLY A 20 -23.07 8.21 2.34
C GLY A 20 -21.85 8.41 1.46
N ALA A 21 -20.70 7.92 1.92
CA ALA A 21 -19.61 7.66 1.02
C ALA A 21 -20.24 6.79 -0.07
N GLU A 22 -20.33 7.30 -1.28
CA GLU A 22 -20.68 6.50 -2.45
C GLU A 22 -19.66 5.35 -2.43
N GLN A 23 -20.14 4.16 -2.07
CA GLN A 23 -19.31 2.96 -2.13
C GLN A 23 -18.81 2.88 -3.56
N VAL A 24 -17.50 3.01 -3.72
CA VAL A 24 -16.88 2.85 -5.03
C VAL A 24 -17.04 1.39 -5.40
N ALA A 25 -18.10 1.10 -6.16
CA ALA A 25 -18.45 -0.24 -6.57
C ALA A 25 -17.50 -0.69 -7.69
N PHE A 26 -16.30 -1.20 -7.30
CA PHE A 26 -15.33 -1.74 -8.27
C PHE A 26 -15.87 -2.91 -9.09
N PHE A 27 -16.92 -3.59 -8.60
CA PHE A 27 -17.36 -4.88 -9.12
C PHE A 27 -18.88 -4.97 -9.30
N GLU A 28 -19.63 -3.86 -9.22
CA GLU A 28 -21.04 -3.84 -9.58
C GLU A 28 -21.21 -3.80 -11.09
N ASP A 29 -22.25 -4.47 -11.57
CA ASP A 29 -22.53 -4.77 -12.96
C ASP A 29 -22.48 -3.55 -13.90
N GLY A 30 -21.41 -3.40 -14.64
CA GLY A 30 -21.24 -2.38 -15.66
C GLY A 30 -19.77 -1.94 -15.69
N GLU A 31 -19.15 -2.09 -16.83
CA GLU A 31 -17.82 -1.67 -17.23
C GLU A 31 -17.17 -0.65 -16.27
N ALA A 32 -16.48 -1.13 -15.21
CA ALA A 32 -15.55 -0.28 -14.49
C ALA A 32 -14.61 0.31 -15.55
N ASP A 33 -14.44 1.64 -15.58
CA ASP A 33 -13.52 2.31 -16.49
C ASP A 33 -12.14 1.67 -16.39
N THR A 34 -11.87 0.72 -17.30
CA THR A 34 -10.62 0.00 -17.30
C THR A 34 -9.55 0.85 -17.96
N VAL A 35 -8.41 1.00 -17.32
CA VAL A 35 -7.25 1.70 -17.90
C VAL A 35 -6.46 0.82 -18.86
N GLY A 36 -6.71 -0.49 -18.86
CA GLY A 36 -5.97 -1.44 -19.65
C GLY A 36 -6.70 -2.75 -19.91
N ARG A 37 -5.99 -3.70 -20.51
CA ARG A 37 -6.55 -5.03 -20.77
C ARG A 37 -6.58 -5.85 -19.48
N ILE A 38 -7.75 -6.35 -19.09
CA ILE A 38 -7.90 -7.31 -17.99
C ILE A 38 -7.11 -8.59 -18.33
N VAL A 39 -6.21 -8.96 -17.44
CA VAL A 39 -5.34 -10.14 -17.59
C VAL A 39 -5.64 -11.21 -16.54
N ARG A 40 -6.28 -10.82 -15.42
CA ARG A 40 -6.70 -11.74 -14.36
C ARG A 40 -7.86 -11.18 -13.59
N THR A 41 -8.69 -12.08 -13.12
CA THR A 41 -9.76 -11.82 -12.15
C THR A 41 -9.80 -12.93 -11.11
N TYR A 42 -10.28 -12.58 -9.94
CA TYR A 42 -10.60 -13.51 -8.87
C TYR A 42 -11.83 -12.99 -8.14
N ASP A 43 -12.74 -13.88 -7.80
CA ASP A 43 -13.99 -13.53 -7.13
C ASP A 43 -14.34 -14.62 -6.11
N SER A 44 -14.38 -14.24 -4.85
CA SER A 44 -14.90 -15.02 -3.74
C SER A 44 -15.83 -14.17 -2.88
N SER A 45 -16.44 -14.77 -1.87
CA SER A 45 -17.33 -14.04 -0.96
C SER A 45 -16.58 -13.01 -0.07
N THR A 46 -15.27 -13.18 0.12
CA THR A 46 -14.48 -12.36 1.05
C THR A 46 -13.39 -11.56 0.39
N LEU A 47 -12.98 -11.92 -0.83
CA LEU A 47 -11.97 -11.21 -1.60
C LEU A 47 -12.30 -11.23 -3.08
N LYS A 48 -12.18 -10.07 -3.72
CA LYS A 48 -12.24 -9.94 -5.18
C LYS A 48 -11.03 -9.17 -5.66
N TYR A 49 -10.48 -9.54 -6.82
CA TYR A 49 -9.52 -8.68 -7.50
C TYR A 49 -9.67 -8.73 -9.02
N GLN A 50 -9.35 -7.62 -9.65
CA GLN A 50 -9.18 -7.47 -11.09
C GLN A 50 -7.80 -6.89 -11.37
N MET A 51 -7.06 -7.55 -12.25
CA MET A 51 -5.74 -7.10 -12.67
C MET A 51 -5.76 -6.72 -14.14
N GLU A 52 -5.30 -5.52 -14.43
CA GLU A 52 -5.18 -4.94 -15.76
C GLU A 52 -3.71 -4.78 -16.14
N LYS A 53 -3.43 -4.94 -17.43
CA LYS A 53 -2.10 -4.69 -18.01
C LYS A 53 -2.20 -3.58 -19.04
N PHE A 54 -1.38 -2.53 -18.90
CA PHE A 54 -1.32 -1.40 -19.80
C PHE A 54 0.11 -0.87 -19.95
N LYS A 55 0.26 0.23 -20.69
CA LYS A 55 1.55 0.92 -20.83
C LYS A 55 1.42 2.37 -20.36
N MET A 56 2.37 2.81 -19.57
CA MET A 56 2.56 4.20 -19.17
C MET A 56 3.99 4.62 -19.52
N GLU A 57 4.15 5.69 -20.32
CA GLU A 57 5.45 6.12 -20.86
C GLU A 57 6.26 5.00 -21.56
N GLY A 58 5.57 4.04 -22.17
CA GLY A 58 6.18 2.87 -22.82
C GLY A 58 6.56 1.73 -21.88
N GLU A 59 6.47 1.91 -20.57
CA GLU A 59 6.70 0.88 -19.56
C GLU A 59 5.46 0.02 -19.35
N ILE A 60 5.68 -1.26 -19.04
CA ILE A 60 4.58 -2.19 -18.73
C ILE A 60 4.16 -1.97 -17.28
N CYS A 61 2.86 -1.69 -17.10
CA CYS A 61 2.23 -1.50 -15.80
C CYS A 61 1.14 -2.53 -15.57
N TYR A 62 0.99 -2.91 -14.31
CA TYR A 62 -0.12 -3.73 -13.83
C TYR A 62 -0.88 -2.92 -12.79
N LEU A 63 -2.18 -2.73 -13.02
CA LEU A 63 -3.11 -2.17 -12.06
C LEU A 63 -3.91 -3.31 -11.47
N THR A 64 -3.91 -3.43 -10.15
CA THR A 64 -4.70 -4.45 -9.45
C THR A 64 -5.68 -3.75 -8.54
N ARG A 65 -6.97 -3.85 -8.83
CA ARG A 65 -8.07 -3.42 -7.98
C ARG A 65 -8.42 -4.56 -7.05
N ILE A 66 -8.56 -4.30 -5.77
CA ILE A 66 -8.80 -5.31 -4.74
C ILE A 66 -9.92 -4.84 -3.84
N TRP A 67 -10.89 -5.71 -3.61
CA TRP A 67 -11.86 -5.59 -2.55
C TRP A 67 -11.63 -6.70 -1.53
N VAL A 68 -11.66 -6.37 -0.25
CA VAL A 68 -11.62 -7.31 0.87
C VAL A 68 -12.75 -7.01 1.85
N GLN A 69 -13.37 -8.04 2.40
CA GLN A 69 -14.50 -7.91 3.32
C GLN A 69 -14.07 -7.41 4.71
N ASP A 70 -12.92 -7.89 5.19
CA ASP A 70 -12.37 -7.58 6.52
C ASP A 70 -10.87 -7.28 6.38
N PRO A 71 -10.49 -6.01 6.08
CA PRO A 71 -9.10 -5.63 5.85
C PRO A 71 -8.17 -5.99 7.01
N ALA A 72 -8.62 -5.81 8.26
CA ALA A 72 -7.82 -6.08 9.46
C ALA A 72 -7.37 -7.56 9.55
N ARG A 73 -8.15 -8.48 9.02
CA ARG A 73 -7.85 -9.92 9.02
C ARG A 73 -7.25 -10.41 7.71
N GLN A 74 -7.63 -9.80 6.58
CA GLN A 74 -7.29 -10.29 5.24
C GLN A 74 -6.04 -9.64 4.66
N ILE A 75 -5.57 -8.52 5.22
CA ILE A 75 -4.28 -7.94 4.85
C ILE A 75 -3.23 -8.46 5.82
N ARG A 76 -2.22 -9.12 5.30
CA ARG A 76 -1.22 -9.82 6.09
C ARG A 76 0.19 -9.40 5.70
N LYS A 77 1.07 -9.42 6.67
CA LYS A 77 2.51 -9.26 6.48
C LYS A 77 3.19 -10.62 6.63
N ALA A 78 4.19 -10.88 5.82
CA ALA A 78 5.18 -11.89 6.13
C ALA A 78 6.58 -11.32 5.90
N THR A 79 7.50 -11.75 6.75
CA THR A 79 8.85 -11.23 6.82
C THR A 79 9.86 -12.27 6.37
N ALA A 80 10.98 -11.81 5.84
CA ALA A 80 12.19 -12.61 5.72
C ALA A 80 12.76 -12.93 7.13
N ALA A 81 13.93 -13.51 7.22
CA ALA A 81 14.63 -13.71 8.48
C ALA A 81 15.39 -12.43 8.86
N TRP A 82 14.72 -11.44 9.43
CA TRP A 82 15.31 -10.15 9.79
C TRP A 82 16.59 -10.27 10.60
N LYS A 83 17.48 -9.31 10.43
CA LYS A 83 18.87 -9.30 10.97
C LYS A 83 19.77 -10.42 10.46
N LYS A 84 19.25 -11.40 9.71
CA LYS A 84 20.03 -12.51 9.15
C LYS A 84 20.12 -12.45 7.62
N ASN A 85 18.96 -12.31 6.97
CA ASN A 85 18.90 -12.19 5.52
C ASN A 85 17.56 -11.61 5.04
N ILE A 86 17.52 -11.26 3.78
CA ILE A 86 16.33 -10.97 2.98
C ILE A 86 16.05 -12.13 2.03
N SER A 87 14.81 -12.28 1.57
CA SER A 87 14.39 -13.41 0.74
C SER A 87 13.58 -12.96 -0.47
N ARG A 88 13.50 -13.79 -1.50
CA ARG A 88 12.62 -13.52 -2.65
C ARG A 88 11.16 -13.53 -2.19
N PRO A 89 10.31 -12.63 -2.72
CA PRO A 89 8.89 -12.55 -2.35
C PRO A 89 8.17 -13.89 -2.42
N GLY A 90 8.44 -14.72 -3.45
CA GLY A 90 7.82 -16.03 -3.59
C GLY A 90 8.12 -17.01 -2.45
N PHE A 91 9.31 -16.95 -1.84
CA PHE A 91 9.65 -17.78 -0.68
C PHE A 91 9.02 -17.23 0.60
N ILE A 92 8.94 -15.90 0.74
CA ILE A 92 8.26 -15.29 1.88
C ILE A 92 6.76 -15.62 1.83
N ALA A 93 6.16 -15.60 0.64
CA ALA A 93 4.75 -15.92 0.39
C ALA A 93 4.35 -17.35 0.76
N GLU A 94 5.30 -18.28 0.89
CA GLU A 94 5.02 -19.63 1.38
C GLU A 94 4.53 -19.64 2.84
N LYS A 95 4.79 -18.56 3.59
CA LYS A 95 4.30 -18.37 4.96
C LYS A 95 2.81 -17.96 5.03
N ILE A 96 2.25 -17.48 3.93
CA ILE A 96 0.84 -17.10 3.81
C ILE A 96 0.21 -17.90 2.66
N PRO A 97 -0.11 -19.18 2.86
CA PRO A 97 -0.60 -20.04 1.78
C PRO A 97 -1.96 -19.63 1.22
N GLU A 98 -2.76 -18.85 1.95
CA GLU A 98 -4.04 -18.27 1.55
C GLU A 98 -3.94 -16.98 0.75
N ALA A 99 -2.75 -16.40 0.58
CA ALA A 99 -2.58 -15.13 -0.12
C ALA A 99 -3.03 -15.22 -1.58
N ALA A 100 -3.93 -14.35 -2.01
CA ALA A 100 -4.44 -14.23 -3.38
C ALA A 100 -3.63 -13.24 -4.21
N VAL A 101 -3.30 -12.06 -3.64
CA VAL A 101 -2.44 -11.04 -4.23
C VAL A 101 -1.30 -10.74 -3.27
N ILE A 102 -0.09 -10.62 -3.78
CA ILE A 102 1.11 -10.37 -2.98
C ILE A 102 1.96 -9.33 -3.69
N ILE A 103 2.44 -8.35 -2.93
CA ILE A 103 3.40 -7.34 -3.36
C ILE A 103 4.59 -7.31 -2.40
N ASN A 104 5.71 -6.74 -2.85
CA ASN A 104 6.78 -6.37 -1.93
C ASN A 104 6.29 -5.30 -0.94
N GLY A 105 6.93 -5.26 0.21
CA GLY A 105 6.56 -4.32 1.27
C GLY A 105 7.59 -3.22 1.46
N SER A 106 8.18 -3.18 2.66
CA SER A 106 9.05 -2.12 3.14
C SER A 106 10.39 -2.04 2.41
N GLY A 107 10.95 -0.84 2.32
CA GLY A 107 12.36 -0.65 2.03
C GLY A 107 13.25 -1.25 3.11
N TYR A 108 14.48 -1.55 2.77
CA TYR A 108 15.44 -2.17 3.68
C TYR A 108 16.87 -1.70 3.42
N VAL A 109 17.74 -1.88 4.41
CA VAL A 109 19.18 -1.63 4.32
C VAL A 109 19.94 -2.96 4.21
N SER A 110 21.02 -2.94 3.46
CA SER A 110 21.92 -4.08 3.32
C SER A 110 23.36 -3.61 3.11
N PRO A 111 24.39 -4.46 3.29
CA PRO A 111 25.76 -4.07 3.00
C PRO A 111 26.01 -3.56 1.58
N ARG A 112 25.15 -3.92 0.64
CA ARG A 112 25.20 -3.44 -0.76
C ARG A 112 24.59 -2.04 -0.92
N TYR A 113 23.59 -1.72 -0.09
CA TYR A 113 22.86 -0.45 -0.08
C TYR A 113 22.76 0.02 1.37
N PRO A 114 23.87 0.61 1.92
CA PRO A 114 23.96 0.90 3.35
C PRO A 114 23.39 2.25 3.77
N GLU A 115 22.65 2.93 2.90
CA GLU A 115 22.11 4.27 3.19
C GLU A 115 20.96 4.19 4.19
N ILE A 116 21.03 4.98 5.24
CA ILE A 116 19.95 5.22 6.20
C ILE A 116 19.62 6.71 6.23
N PRO A 117 18.40 7.12 6.65
CA PRO A 117 18.07 8.52 6.86
C PRO A 117 19.04 9.18 7.86
N GLU A 118 19.40 10.45 7.60
CA GLU A 118 20.36 11.18 8.43
C GLU A 118 19.94 11.34 9.90
N ASN A 119 18.61 11.35 10.13
CA ASN A 119 18.02 11.45 11.48
C ASN A 119 17.87 10.10 12.19
N TYR A 120 18.33 8.99 11.59
CA TYR A 120 18.27 7.68 12.26
C TYR A 120 19.49 7.52 13.18
N PRO A 121 19.27 7.09 14.44
CA PRO A 121 20.38 6.85 15.38
C PRO A 121 21.19 5.62 14.98
N GLY A 122 22.47 5.59 15.36
CA GLY A 122 23.36 4.45 15.14
C GLY A 122 23.97 4.40 13.75
N THR A 123 24.31 3.20 13.31
CA THR A 123 24.97 2.93 12.03
C THR A 123 24.07 2.13 11.11
N SER A 124 24.39 2.10 9.82
CA SER A 124 23.65 1.27 8.84
C SER A 124 23.59 -0.22 9.20
N GLU A 125 24.61 -0.73 9.92
CA GLU A 125 24.69 -2.14 10.34
C GLU A 125 23.57 -2.52 11.31
N ASP A 126 23.11 -1.57 12.14
CA ASP A 126 22.00 -1.76 13.09
C ASP A 126 20.68 -2.05 12.38
N TYR A 127 20.58 -1.66 11.09
CA TYR A 127 19.37 -1.76 10.26
C TYR A 127 19.46 -2.85 9.19
N TYR A 128 20.59 -3.53 9.02
CA TYR A 128 20.76 -4.52 7.96
C TYR A 128 19.68 -5.59 7.99
N TYR A 129 19.09 -5.82 6.80
CA TYR A 129 18.08 -6.86 6.54
C TYR A 129 16.77 -6.69 7.33
N THR A 130 16.47 -5.47 7.77
CA THR A 130 15.21 -5.13 8.44
C THR A 130 14.47 -4.05 7.66
N PRO A 131 13.15 -3.91 7.83
CA PRO A 131 12.40 -2.78 7.29
C PRO A 131 13.01 -1.44 7.72
N LEU A 132 13.06 -0.48 6.81
CA LEU A 132 13.60 0.84 7.04
C LEU A 132 12.46 1.81 7.40
N GLY A 133 12.05 1.80 8.67
CA GLY A 133 11.06 2.69 9.25
C GLY A 133 11.43 3.07 10.67
N SER A 134 11.04 4.26 11.12
CA SER A 134 11.21 4.69 12.52
C SER A 134 10.40 3.81 13.47
N LEU A 135 9.24 3.38 13.04
CA LEU A 135 8.40 2.40 13.71
C LEU A 135 8.28 1.12 12.87
N THR A 136 8.44 -0.03 13.51
CA THR A 136 8.23 -1.33 12.87
C THR A 136 7.45 -2.23 13.83
N VAL A 137 6.23 -2.61 13.41
CA VAL A 137 5.35 -3.54 14.14
C VAL A 137 5.08 -4.75 13.26
N THR A 138 5.05 -5.93 13.86
CA THR A 138 4.70 -7.19 13.19
C THR A 138 3.91 -8.05 14.17
N ASP A 139 2.72 -8.47 13.75
CA ASP A 139 1.78 -9.26 14.56
C ASP A 139 1.49 -8.63 15.93
N GLY A 140 1.39 -7.28 15.98
CA GLY A 140 1.16 -6.50 17.19
C GLY A 140 2.40 -6.29 18.07
N GLU A 141 3.52 -6.91 17.73
CA GLU A 141 4.78 -6.75 18.48
C GLU A 141 5.64 -5.63 17.90
N VAL A 142 6.10 -4.71 18.75
CA VAL A 142 6.99 -3.63 18.36
C VAL A 142 8.41 -4.17 18.20
N PHE A 143 8.88 -4.24 16.98
CA PHE A 143 10.25 -4.64 16.65
C PHE A 143 11.23 -3.46 16.75
N ARG A 144 10.77 -2.26 16.36
CA ARG A 144 11.55 -1.00 16.41
C ARG A 144 10.62 0.16 16.72
N ASN A 145 11.09 1.03 17.60
CA ASN A 145 10.55 2.36 17.85
C ASN A 145 11.72 3.32 18.05
N LEU A 146 11.94 4.24 17.10
CA LEU A 146 12.99 5.24 17.17
C LEU A 146 12.40 6.53 17.77
N GLU A 147 12.71 6.79 19.03
CA GLU A 147 12.23 7.98 19.74
C GLU A 147 12.67 9.27 19.02
N GLY A 148 11.74 10.20 18.86
CA GLY A 148 12.00 11.48 18.20
C GLY A 148 12.15 11.43 16.68
N VAL A 149 12.01 10.26 16.06
CA VAL A 149 12.02 10.09 14.61
C VAL A 149 10.60 9.88 14.11
N PRO A 150 10.03 10.82 13.34
CA PRO A 150 8.64 10.72 12.90
C PRO A 150 8.40 9.53 11.97
N TYR A 151 7.19 8.97 12.01
CA TYR A 151 6.79 7.84 11.19
C TYR A 151 6.18 8.28 9.86
N TYR A 152 6.75 7.76 8.78
CA TYR A 152 6.21 7.87 7.42
C TYR A 152 5.96 6.46 6.89
N GLY A 153 4.72 6.04 6.81
CA GLY A 153 4.41 4.68 6.40
C GLY A 153 2.93 4.37 6.40
N ILE A 154 2.62 3.11 6.24
CA ILE A 154 1.28 2.58 6.40
C ILE A 154 1.25 1.57 7.54
N THR A 155 0.15 1.56 8.28
CA THR A 155 -0.14 0.58 9.32
C THR A 155 -1.38 -0.22 8.95
N LEU A 156 -1.54 -1.36 9.59
CA LEU A 156 -2.79 -2.12 9.63
C LEU A 156 -3.30 -2.14 11.06
N ASP A 157 -4.47 -1.58 11.27
CA ASP A 157 -5.22 -1.59 12.53
C ASP A 157 -6.62 -2.18 12.35
N ALA A 158 -7.53 -1.96 13.31
CA ALA A 158 -8.89 -2.44 13.24
C ALA A 158 -9.72 -1.81 12.11
N GLU A 159 -9.35 -0.59 11.67
CA GLU A 159 -10.00 0.15 10.59
C GLU A 159 -9.38 -0.14 9.20
N GLY A 160 -8.45 -1.10 9.12
CA GLY A 160 -7.73 -1.46 7.90
C GLY A 160 -6.42 -0.70 7.73
N LEU A 161 -5.99 -0.49 6.47
CA LEU A 161 -4.73 0.22 6.21
C LEU A 161 -4.89 1.73 6.42
N GLN A 162 -3.99 2.32 7.21
CA GLN A 162 -3.89 3.76 7.46
C GLN A 162 -2.54 4.29 6.99
N MET A 163 -2.50 5.52 6.47
CA MET A 163 -1.25 6.17 6.05
C MET A 163 -0.86 7.30 7.01
N TYR A 164 0.42 7.36 7.32
CA TYR A 164 1.05 8.36 8.20
C TYR A 164 2.09 9.18 7.43
N THR A 165 2.17 10.47 7.74
CA THR A 165 2.93 11.48 6.97
C THR A 165 3.94 12.25 7.83
N GLY A 166 4.38 11.66 8.93
CA GLY A 166 5.34 12.26 9.85
C GLY A 166 4.83 12.40 11.27
N GLU A 167 3.86 11.59 11.65
CA GLU A 167 3.31 11.55 13.01
C GLU A 167 4.31 10.96 14.00
N ASP A 168 4.17 11.32 15.27
CA ASP A 168 4.94 10.74 16.35
C ASP A 168 4.64 9.25 16.51
N ASN A 169 5.66 8.43 16.73
CA ASN A 169 5.51 6.99 16.85
C ASN A 169 4.56 6.56 17.97
N GLU A 170 4.51 7.30 19.09
CA GLU A 170 3.61 7.00 20.21
C GLU A 170 2.14 7.25 19.81
N ALA A 171 1.88 8.29 19.01
CA ALA A 171 0.55 8.55 18.46
C ALA A 171 0.12 7.43 17.50
N VAL A 172 1.04 6.92 16.69
CA VAL A 172 0.79 5.76 15.82
C VAL A 172 0.55 4.50 16.63
N LEU A 173 1.35 4.24 17.66
CA LEU A 173 1.19 3.06 18.54
C LEU A 173 -0.12 3.08 19.31
N ALA A 174 -0.66 4.27 19.64
CA ALA A 174 -1.95 4.42 20.30
C ALA A 174 -3.14 3.89 19.46
N THR A 175 -2.98 3.69 18.14
CA THR A 175 -3.97 3.05 17.28
C THR A 175 -3.88 1.51 17.28
N GLU A 176 -3.00 0.95 18.10
CA GLU A 176 -2.77 -0.50 18.23
C GLU A 176 -2.51 -1.22 16.89
N PRO A 177 -1.56 -0.75 16.08
CA PRO A 177 -1.31 -1.35 14.78
C PRO A 177 -0.80 -2.79 14.91
N SER A 178 -1.40 -3.70 14.14
CA SER A 178 -0.93 -5.08 14.03
C SER A 178 0.30 -5.22 13.13
N GLN A 179 0.42 -4.36 12.12
CA GLN A 179 1.48 -4.39 11.11
C GLN A 179 1.88 -2.98 10.70
N THR A 180 3.13 -2.80 10.24
CA THR A 180 3.58 -1.56 9.60
C THR A 180 4.37 -1.84 8.34
N TRP A 181 4.29 -0.97 7.35
CA TRP A 181 5.17 -0.95 6.17
C TRP A 181 5.65 0.47 5.93
N SER A 182 6.90 0.59 5.54
CA SER A 182 7.52 1.89 5.27
C SER A 182 8.58 1.80 4.19
N PHE A 183 8.71 2.86 3.43
CA PHE A 183 9.80 2.99 2.47
C PHE A 183 10.36 4.40 2.57
N TYR A 184 11.49 4.56 3.24
CA TYR A 184 12.20 5.83 3.40
C TYR A 184 11.33 6.97 3.97
N VAL A 185 11.95 8.08 4.35
CA VAL A 185 11.22 9.28 4.73
C VAL A 185 10.55 9.88 3.49
N GLY A 186 9.23 10.07 3.53
CA GLY A 186 8.52 10.89 2.55
C GLY A 186 8.01 10.19 1.31
N CYS A 187 7.56 8.94 1.41
CA CYS A 187 6.83 8.28 0.32
C CYS A 187 5.29 8.23 0.40
N PRO A 188 4.60 8.94 1.33
CA PRO A 188 3.22 9.38 1.09
C PRO A 188 3.18 10.23 -0.18
N MET A 189 2.24 9.94 -1.07
CA MET A 189 2.14 10.63 -2.37
C MET A 189 0.92 11.53 -2.43
N LEU A 190 -0.25 11.02 -2.04
CA LEU A 190 -1.51 11.76 -2.03
C LEU A 190 -2.26 11.51 -0.72
N ARG A 191 -3.02 12.51 -0.27
CA ARG A 191 -4.09 12.38 0.73
C ARG A 191 -5.28 13.22 0.27
N ASP A 192 -6.46 12.61 0.22
CA ASP A 192 -7.69 13.25 -0.27
C ASP A 192 -7.49 13.93 -1.65
N ASN A 193 -6.71 13.25 -2.51
CA ASN A 193 -6.30 13.71 -3.83
C ASN A 193 -5.38 14.95 -3.85
N GLU A 194 -4.89 15.41 -2.70
CA GLU A 194 -3.90 16.47 -2.58
C GLU A 194 -2.47 15.92 -2.63
N ASP A 195 -1.59 16.64 -3.33
CA ASP A 195 -0.17 16.30 -3.52
C ASP A 195 0.61 16.42 -2.20
N LEU A 196 1.32 15.36 -1.84
CA LEU A 196 2.23 15.31 -0.69
C LEU A 196 3.71 15.21 -1.11
N LEU A 197 4.01 15.01 -2.39
CA LEU A 197 5.39 14.95 -2.86
C LEU A 197 6.01 16.35 -2.89
N PRO A 198 7.13 16.59 -2.15
CA PRO A 198 7.77 17.90 -2.16
C PRO A 198 8.15 18.32 -3.58
N ALA A 199 7.86 19.57 -3.97
CA ALA A 199 8.03 20.06 -5.33
C ALA A 199 9.49 19.96 -5.84
N ASP A 200 10.46 20.12 -4.94
CA ASP A 200 11.89 20.10 -5.22
C ASP A 200 12.57 18.74 -4.95
N TRP A 201 11.77 17.70 -4.62
CA TRP A 201 12.32 16.40 -4.25
C TRP A 201 12.75 15.60 -5.48
N LYS A 202 14.04 15.67 -5.81
CA LYS A 202 14.65 15.04 -6.99
C LYS A 202 14.40 13.51 -7.09
N PHE A 203 14.19 12.84 -5.95
CA PHE A 203 13.88 11.41 -5.98
C PHE A 203 12.52 11.14 -6.64
N ALA A 204 11.55 12.06 -6.52
CA ALA A 204 10.25 11.93 -7.14
C ALA A 204 10.32 11.95 -8.69
N ASP A 205 11.34 12.57 -9.25
CA ASP A 205 11.56 12.65 -10.72
C ASP A 205 12.33 11.42 -11.26
N GLN A 206 12.96 10.65 -10.39
CA GLN A 206 13.75 9.48 -10.81
C GLN A 206 12.84 8.38 -11.35
N LYS A 207 13.12 7.91 -12.56
CA LYS A 207 12.42 6.79 -13.17
C LYS A 207 12.92 5.47 -12.59
N ALA A 208 11.99 4.67 -12.06
CA ALA A 208 12.26 3.33 -11.54
C ALA A 208 11.00 2.46 -11.68
N ALA A 209 11.17 1.15 -11.58
CA ALA A 209 10.04 0.27 -11.29
C ALA A 209 9.46 0.66 -9.93
N ARG A 210 8.14 0.60 -9.78
CA ARG A 210 7.42 1.08 -8.60
C ARG A 210 6.41 0.04 -8.13
N THR A 211 6.16 0.04 -6.84
CA THR A 211 5.02 -0.63 -6.23
C THR A 211 4.31 0.40 -5.36
N ILE A 212 3.13 0.81 -5.81
CA ILE A 212 2.36 1.88 -5.19
C ILE A 212 1.01 1.30 -4.80
N ILE A 213 0.57 1.61 -3.59
CA ILE A 213 -0.73 1.21 -3.08
C ILE A 213 -1.56 2.46 -2.77
N ALA A 214 -2.85 2.40 -3.10
CA ALA A 214 -3.84 3.39 -2.75
C ALA A 214 -4.99 2.74 -1.98
N ARG A 215 -5.55 3.46 -1.04
CA ARG A 215 -6.82 3.17 -0.41
C ARG A 215 -7.87 4.10 -1.00
N LEU A 216 -8.97 3.55 -1.47
CA LEU A 216 -10.10 4.34 -1.96
C LEU A 216 -11.18 4.47 -0.88
N ASP A 217 -11.37 3.42 -0.12
CA ASP A 217 -12.16 3.35 1.10
C ASP A 217 -11.68 2.18 1.98
N GLN A 218 -12.38 1.90 3.06
CA GLN A 218 -12.00 0.86 4.03
C GLN A 218 -11.75 -0.51 3.39
N ASN A 219 -12.52 -0.89 2.35
CA ASN A 219 -12.50 -2.22 1.76
C ASN A 219 -11.84 -2.27 0.38
N ASN A 220 -11.64 -1.12 -0.28
CA ASN A 220 -11.21 -1.01 -1.65
C ASN A 220 -9.80 -0.43 -1.77
N TYR A 221 -8.92 -1.20 -2.42
CA TYR A 221 -7.51 -0.86 -2.63
C TYR A 221 -7.13 -0.95 -4.09
N VAL A 222 -6.20 -0.11 -4.51
CA VAL A 222 -5.59 -0.15 -5.85
C VAL A 222 -4.09 -0.28 -5.73
N ILE A 223 -3.51 -1.21 -6.46
CA ILE A 223 -2.07 -1.39 -6.53
C ILE A 223 -1.60 -1.13 -7.96
N LEU A 224 -0.67 -0.19 -8.12
CA LEU A 224 0.07 0.01 -9.35
C LEU A 224 1.46 -0.61 -9.21
N THR A 225 1.75 -1.63 -10.03
CA THR A 225 3.09 -2.22 -10.11
C THR A 225 3.69 -1.95 -11.50
N VAL A 226 4.79 -1.21 -11.52
CA VAL A 226 5.55 -0.94 -12.74
C VAL A 226 6.60 -2.04 -12.93
N SER A 227 6.59 -2.67 -14.10
CA SER A 227 7.43 -3.84 -14.38
C SER A 227 8.92 -3.50 -14.35
N THR A 228 9.71 -4.46 -13.88
CA THR A 228 11.19 -4.40 -13.88
C THR A 228 11.82 -4.82 -15.22
N GLU A 229 11.02 -5.26 -16.20
CA GLU A 229 11.54 -5.88 -17.43
C GLU A 229 12.41 -4.95 -18.26
N LYS A 230 12.05 -3.67 -18.35
CA LYS A 230 12.77 -2.68 -19.17
C LYS A 230 13.76 -1.82 -18.40
N LYS A 231 13.79 -1.88 -17.08
CA LYS A 231 14.70 -1.18 -16.17
C LYS A 231 14.62 0.36 -16.18
N ARG A 232 13.68 0.97 -16.90
CA ARG A 232 13.48 2.43 -16.90
C ARG A 232 12.47 2.85 -15.85
N GLY A 233 11.27 2.26 -15.89
CA GLY A 233 10.18 2.58 -14.99
C GLY A 233 9.60 3.98 -15.20
N ILE A 234 8.89 4.47 -14.20
CA ILE A 234 8.25 5.79 -14.19
C ILE A 234 8.71 6.60 -12.96
N SER A 235 8.53 7.93 -13.01
CA SER A 235 8.71 8.81 -11.86
C SER A 235 7.54 8.67 -10.88
N LEU A 236 7.74 9.09 -9.61
CA LEU A 236 6.64 9.15 -8.65
C LEU A 236 5.62 10.21 -9.07
N ARG A 237 6.05 11.35 -9.62
CA ARG A 237 5.14 12.39 -10.11
C ARG A 237 4.21 11.86 -11.21
N ARG A 238 4.75 11.08 -12.18
CA ARG A 238 3.88 10.48 -13.21
C ARG A 238 2.89 9.46 -12.61
N ALA A 239 3.30 8.72 -11.60
CA ALA A 239 2.41 7.82 -10.89
C ALA A 239 1.34 8.58 -10.09
N GLU A 240 1.70 9.68 -9.44
CA GLU A 240 0.80 10.58 -8.71
C GLU A 240 -0.28 11.15 -9.63
N GLU A 241 0.13 11.77 -10.77
CA GLU A 241 -0.79 12.23 -11.81
C GLU A 241 -1.76 11.12 -12.24
N PHE A 242 -1.25 9.90 -12.46
CA PHE A 242 -2.07 8.76 -12.85
C PHE A 242 -3.16 8.45 -11.81
N PHE A 243 -2.83 8.49 -10.50
CA PHE A 243 -3.81 8.26 -9.46
C PHE A 243 -4.83 9.41 -9.39
N GLN A 244 -4.41 10.65 -9.48
CA GLN A 244 -5.30 11.82 -9.50
C GLN A 244 -6.27 11.81 -10.70
N GLU A 245 -5.78 11.38 -11.88
CA GLU A 245 -6.59 11.31 -13.10
C GLU A 245 -7.64 10.19 -13.08
N ASN A 246 -7.37 9.08 -12.38
CA ASN A 246 -8.16 7.86 -12.53
C ASN A 246 -8.89 7.40 -11.25
N PHE A 247 -8.59 7.98 -10.08
CA PHE A 247 -9.14 7.54 -8.80
C PHE A 247 -9.44 8.70 -7.86
N GLN A 248 -10.45 8.51 -7.01
CA GLN A 248 -10.68 9.31 -5.82
C GLN A 248 -10.11 8.52 -4.64
N ALA A 249 -8.82 8.71 -4.36
CA ALA A 249 -8.14 7.95 -3.32
C ALA A 249 -8.13 8.73 -2.01
N GLU A 250 -8.46 8.07 -0.88
CA GLU A 250 -8.23 8.61 0.45
C GLU A 250 -6.74 8.88 0.66
N TRP A 251 -5.91 7.95 0.18
CA TRP A 251 -4.46 8.15 0.17
C TRP A 251 -3.75 7.24 -0.84
N VAL A 252 -2.54 7.65 -1.23
CA VAL A 252 -1.62 6.90 -2.10
C VAL A 252 -0.23 6.88 -1.47
N TYR A 253 0.38 5.69 -1.42
CA TYR A 253 1.70 5.48 -0.83
C TYR A 253 2.61 4.64 -1.73
N ASN A 254 3.87 5.08 -1.92
CA ASN A 254 4.88 4.31 -2.62
C ASN A 254 5.65 3.41 -1.66
N LEU A 255 5.59 2.10 -1.90
CA LEU A 255 6.39 1.08 -1.20
C LEU A 255 7.81 0.97 -1.81
N ASP A 256 8.61 0.00 -1.37
CA ASP A 256 9.92 -0.27 -1.97
C ASP A 256 9.79 -0.50 -3.48
N GLY A 257 10.78 -0.01 -4.21
CA GLY A 257 10.74 0.05 -5.65
C GLY A 257 11.98 -0.53 -6.33
N GLY A 258 12.18 -0.14 -7.60
CA GLY A 258 13.31 -0.61 -8.39
C GLY A 258 13.32 -2.14 -8.55
N TYR A 259 14.42 -2.78 -8.22
CA TYR A 259 14.54 -4.24 -8.31
C TYR A 259 13.64 -4.99 -7.31
N SER A 260 13.23 -4.35 -6.22
CA SER A 260 12.36 -4.94 -5.21
C SER A 260 10.90 -5.05 -5.68
N SER A 261 10.48 -4.21 -6.65
CA SER A 261 9.10 -4.23 -7.15
C SER A 261 8.69 -5.63 -7.58
N ALA A 262 7.58 -6.12 -7.00
CA ALA A 262 7.09 -7.46 -7.24
C ALA A 262 5.57 -7.51 -7.13
N LEU A 263 4.96 -8.25 -8.05
CA LEU A 263 3.56 -8.61 -8.03
C LEU A 263 3.41 -10.10 -8.29
N LEU A 264 2.78 -10.79 -7.34
CA LEU A 264 2.44 -12.20 -7.46
C LEU A 264 0.93 -12.34 -7.25
N CYS A 265 0.33 -13.32 -7.89
CA CYS A 265 -1.06 -13.66 -7.62
C CYS A 265 -1.28 -15.16 -7.63
N ARG A 266 -2.28 -15.62 -6.89
CA ARG A 266 -2.77 -16.98 -6.93
C ARG A 266 -3.92 -17.08 -7.92
N THR A 267 -4.01 -18.19 -8.63
CA THR A 267 -5.21 -18.60 -9.36
C THR A 267 -5.85 -19.76 -8.61
N ARG A 268 -7.18 -19.89 -8.65
CA ARG A 268 -7.95 -20.95 -7.94
C ARG A 268 -7.34 -22.35 -8.08
N ASP A 269 -6.72 -22.64 -9.21
CA ASP A 269 -6.22 -23.98 -9.53
C ASP A 269 -4.79 -24.26 -9.05
N LYS A 270 -4.10 -23.30 -8.39
CA LYS A 270 -2.67 -23.45 -8.08
C LYS A 270 -2.34 -23.15 -6.62
N LYS A 271 -1.70 -24.12 -5.96
CA LYS A 271 -1.26 -24.01 -4.56
C LYS A 271 -0.20 -22.91 -4.32
N LYS A 272 0.60 -22.55 -5.34
CA LYS A 272 1.66 -21.54 -5.20
C LYS A 272 1.34 -20.26 -5.98
N PRO A 273 1.61 -19.08 -5.44
CA PRO A 273 1.48 -17.83 -6.17
C PRO A 273 2.36 -17.82 -7.42
N ARG A 274 1.83 -17.28 -8.50
CA ARG A 274 2.58 -17.06 -9.74
C ARG A 274 3.12 -15.63 -9.77
N ILE A 275 4.38 -15.49 -10.13
CA ILE A 275 5.00 -14.19 -10.39
C ILE A 275 4.37 -13.60 -11.65
N ILE A 276 3.86 -12.38 -11.55
CA ILE A 276 3.33 -11.58 -12.65
C ILE A 276 4.42 -10.66 -13.18
N THR A 277 5.12 -9.96 -12.28
CA THR A 277 6.30 -9.14 -12.61
C THR A 277 7.22 -9.04 -11.40
N GLY A 278 8.51 -8.79 -11.62
CA GLY A 278 9.50 -8.70 -10.56
C GLY A 278 9.76 -10.01 -9.83
N GLY A 279 9.98 -9.94 -8.52
CA GLY A 279 10.09 -11.11 -7.64
C GLY A 279 11.42 -11.89 -7.71
N SER A 280 12.37 -11.46 -8.54
CA SER A 280 13.72 -12.04 -8.59
C SER A 280 14.65 -11.44 -7.53
N ALA A 281 14.44 -10.19 -7.15
CA ALA A 281 15.18 -9.55 -6.07
C ALA A 281 14.68 -10.04 -4.71
N LYS A 282 15.53 -9.88 -3.70
CA LYS A 282 15.21 -10.17 -2.31
C LYS A 282 14.60 -8.94 -1.67
N VAL A 283 13.69 -9.14 -0.70
CA VAL A 283 12.97 -8.10 0.05
C VAL A 283 12.98 -8.46 1.54
N ALA A 284 12.72 -7.47 2.40
CA ALA A 284 12.65 -7.68 3.85
C ALA A 284 11.29 -8.27 4.26
N ASP A 285 10.23 -7.83 3.63
CA ASP A 285 8.86 -8.28 3.88
C ASP A 285 7.98 -8.16 2.63
N ILE A 286 6.78 -8.68 2.74
CA ILE A 286 5.72 -8.59 1.74
C ILE A 286 4.43 -8.11 2.38
N MET A 287 3.53 -7.55 1.54
CA MET A 287 2.13 -7.36 1.85
C MET A 287 1.30 -8.35 1.04
N ALA A 288 0.34 -8.98 1.66
CA ALA A 288 -0.52 -9.98 1.04
C ALA A 288 -1.99 -9.72 1.36
N PHE A 289 -2.85 -9.92 0.35
CA PHE A 289 -4.30 -9.91 0.48
C PHE A 289 -4.78 -11.35 0.42
N THR A 290 -5.54 -11.78 1.44
CA THR A 290 -5.95 -13.17 1.66
C THR A 290 -7.47 -13.32 1.60
N GLU A 291 -7.91 -14.56 1.40
CA GLU A 291 -9.33 -14.92 1.60
C GLU A 291 -9.72 -14.94 3.07
#